data_8a6eebc1136f25329c8d47d82a055d80
#
_entry.id   8a6eebc1136f25329c8d47d82a055d80
#
_cell.length_a   1.000
_cell.length_b   1.000
_cell.length_c   1.000
_cell.angle_alpha   90.00
_cell.angle_beta   90.00
_cell.angle_gamma   90.00
#
_symmetry.space_group_name_H-M   'P 1'
#
loop_
_entity.id
_entity.type
_entity.pdbx_description
1 polymer ?
#
loop_
_entity_poly.entity_id
_entity_poly.type
_entity_poly.pdbx_seq_one_letter_code
_entity_poly.pdbx_strand_id
1 'polypeptide(L)'
;MQNKNQDKKVLLRITDLKQWFPIKKTKLFQKEQLYVRANDGITLDIYEGETVGLVGESGCGKSTFGRTLLQIYHQTEGKTMYYGRSLTEMAPDYVNVTVKSIGARKKKISELENKVTALKAEYEKMADGTEKFVKQEECENVR
;
A
#
# COMPACT_ATOMS: atom_id res chain seq x y z
N MET A 1 -14.67 33.59 -23.94
CA MET A 1 -13.48 32.69 -24.03
C MET A 1 -14.00 31.32 -24.41
N GLN A 2 -13.85 30.89 -25.66
CA GLN A 2 -14.30 29.58 -26.10
C GLN A 2 -13.44 28.50 -25.49
N ASN A 3 -14.12 27.49 -24.91
CA ASN A 3 -13.48 26.39 -24.21
C ASN A 3 -12.73 25.49 -25.23
N LYS A 4 -11.44 25.72 -25.42
CA LYS A 4 -10.55 25.02 -26.37
C LYS A 4 -10.36 23.50 -26.09
N ASN A 5 -11.06 22.95 -25.07
CA ASN A 5 -10.85 21.59 -24.57
C ASN A 5 -11.92 20.57 -25.01
N GLN A 6 -12.86 20.93 -25.88
CA GLN A 6 -13.98 20.04 -26.24
C GLN A 6 -13.56 18.75 -27.00
N ASP A 7 -12.35 18.72 -27.60
CA ASP A 7 -11.85 17.56 -28.35
C ASP A 7 -10.68 16.82 -27.66
N LYS A 8 -10.22 17.29 -26.49
CA LYS A 8 -9.07 16.69 -25.83
C LYS A 8 -9.50 15.57 -24.88
N LYS A 9 -8.81 14.44 -24.98
CA LYS A 9 -9.02 13.29 -24.10
C LYS A 9 -8.52 13.59 -22.69
N VAL A 10 -9.33 13.28 -21.68
CA VAL A 10 -8.92 13.40 -20.28
C VAL A 10 -7.84 12.36 -19.97
N LEU A 11 -6.66 12.81 -19.61
CA LEU A 11 -5.52 11.98 -19.18
C LEU A 11 -5.68 11.56 -17.73
N LEU A 12 -5.86 12.53 -16.84
CA LEU A 12 -6.07 12.28 -15.40
C LEU A 12 -7.37 12.97 -14.97
N ARG A 13 -8.22 12.22 -14.31
CA ARG A 13 -9.39 12.74 -13.60
C ARG A 13 -9.19 12.54 -12.11
N ILE A 14 -9.14 13.65 -11.41
CA ILE A 14 -8.94 13.69 -9.95
C ILE A 14 -10.24 14.17 -9.33
N THR A 15 -10.79 13.41 -8.39
CA THR A 15 -12.05 13.74 -7.71
C THR A 15 -11.84 13.66 -6.21
N ASP A 16 -12.06 14.77 -5.51
CA ASP A 16 -12.00 14.91 -4.05
C ASP A 16 -10.73 14.28 -3.43
N LEU A 17 -9.57 14.50 -4.09
CA LEU A 17 -8.29 13.95 -3.63
C LEU A 17 -7.93 14.53 -2.27
N LYS A 18 -7.71 13.66 -1.29
CA LYS A 18 -7.20 14.00 0.03
C LYS A 18 -5.92 13.24 0.31
N GLN A 19 -4.92 13.96 0.82
CA GLN A 19 -3.67 13.36 1.27
C GLN A 19 -3.35 13.89 2.66
N TRP A 20 -3.50 13.00 3.64
CA TRP A 20 -3.28 13.29 5.04
C TRP A 20 -2.14 12.43 5.59
N PHE A 21 -1.32 13.01 6.44
CA PHE A 21 -0.22 12.31 7.09
C PHE A 21 -0.48 12.20 8.59
N PRO A 22 -0.45 10.98 9.16
CA PRO A 22 -0.65 10.81 10.59
C PRO A 22 0.50 11.42 11.39
N ILE A 23 0.19 12.18 12.42
CA ILE A 23 1.16 12.71 13.39
C ILE A 23 1.41 11.62 14.43
N LYS A 24 2.69 11.40 14.78
CA LYS A 24 3.03 10.45 15.84
C LYS A 24 2.37 10.86 17.15
N LYS A 25 1.75 9.92 17.83
CA LYS A 25 1.17 10.12 19.17
C LYS A 25 2.30 10.44 20.14
N THR A 26 2.20 11.58 20.81
CA THR A 26 3.20 12.04 21.80
C THR A 26 2.84 11.66 23.23
N LYS A 27 1.56 11.31 23.49
CA LYS A 27 1.08 10.93 24.82
C LYS A 27 0.49 9.51 24.79
N LEU A 28 0.82 8.69 25.80
CA LEU A 28 0.34 7.31 25.93
C LEU A 28 -1.21 7.18 25.96
N PHE A 29 -1.91 8.22 26.42
CA PHE A 29 -3.37 8.28 26.56
C PHE A 29 -4.08 9.07 25.46
N GLN A 30 -3.39 9.42 24.37
CA GLN A 30 -4.02 10.14 23.25
C GLN A 30 -4.96 9.19 22.49
N LYS A 31 -6.28 9.35 22.67
CA LYS A 31 -7.31 8.51 22.03
C LYS A 31 -7.41 8.79 20.53
N GLU A 32 -7.29 10.04 20.11
CA GLU A 32 -7.48 10.46 18.72
C GLU A 32 -6.17 10.50 17.95
N GLN A 33 -6.21 10.05 16.69
CA GLN A 33 -5.12 10.19 15.74
C GLN A 33 -5.23 11.56 15.07
N LEU A 34 -4.20 12.41 15.23
CA LEU A 34 -4.09 13.68 14.53
C LEU A 34 -3.43 13.51 13.16
N TYR A 35 -3.84 14.34 12.19
CA TYR A 35 -3.32 14.32 10.82
C TYR A 35 -2.91 15.70 10.36
N VAL A 36 -1.81 15.78 9.59
CA VAL A 36 -1.51 16.92 8.74
C VAL A 36 -2.25 16.73 7.42
N ARG A 37 -3.21 17.62 7.14
CA ARG A 37 -3.97 17.62 5.88
C ARG A 37 -3.20 18.39 4.82
N ALA A 38 -2.34 17.72 4.09
CA ALA A 38 -1.51 18.35 3.07
C ALA A 38 -2.28 18.72 1.82
N ASN A 39 -3.25 17.89 1.44
CA ASN A 39 -4.25 18.18 0.42
C ASN A 39 -5.62 17.74 0.96
N ASP A 40 -6.66 18.54 0.71
CA ASP A 40 -7.99 18.29 1.26
C ASP A 40 -9.07 18.70 0.24
N GLY A 41 -9.51 17.73 -0.57
CA GLY A 41 -10.61 17.89 -1.52
C GLY A 41 -10.26 18.48 -2.88
N ILE A 42 -9.11 18.12 -3.47
CA ILE A 42 -8.71 18.61 -4.80
C ILE A 42 -9.47 17.86 -5.89
N THR A 43 -10.17 18.61 -6.75
CA THR A 43 -10.84 18.09 -7.95
C THR A 43 -10.32 18.82 -9.18
N LEU A 44 -9.80 18.06 -10.18
CA LEU A 44 -9.18 18.59 -11.36
C LEU A 44 -9.16 17.55 -12.48
N ASP A 45 -9.45 17.96 -13.71
CA ASP A 45 -9.19 17.17 -14.93
C ASP A 45 -7.92 17.71 -15.61
N ILE A 46 -7.01 16.82 -15.99
CA ILE A 46 -5.82 17.11 -16.80
C ILE A 46 -5.99 16.41 -18.12
N TYR A 47 -5.79 17.15 -19.22
CA TYR A 47 -6.01 16.66 -20.57
C TYR A 47 -4.71 16.23 -21.24
N GLU A 48 -4.81 15.35 -22.21
CA GLU A 48 -3.67 14.86 -22.98
C GLU A 48 -2.94 16.00 -23.70
N GLY A 49 -1.60 16.05 -23.55
CA GLY A 49 -0.76 17.12 -24.12
C GLY A 49 -0.89 18.48 -23.43
N GLU A 50 -1.55 18.55 -22.25
CA GLU A 50 -1.66 19.77 -21.47
C GLU A 50 -0.49 19.91 -20.49
N THR A 51 -0.05 21.15 -20.28
CA THR A 51 0.87 21.50 -19.21
C THR A 51 0.10 22.24 -18.12
N VAL A 52 0.04 21.67 -16.93
CA VAL A 52 -0.64 22.24 -15.75
C VAL A 52 0.40 22.77 -14.78
N GLY A 53 0.34 24.08 -14.48
CA GLY A 53 1.19 24.72 -13.48
C GLY A 53 0.54 24.72 -12.10
N LEU A 54 1.25 24.25 -11.08
CA LEU A 54 0.84 24.34 -9.67
C LEU A 54 1.49 25.56 -9.02
N VAL A 55 0.69 26.53 -8.65
CA VAL A 55 1.14 27.78 -8.02
C VAL A 55 0.60 27.88 -6.59
N GLY A 56 1.35 28.49 -5.70
CA GLY A 56 0.97 28.70 -4.31
C GLY A 56 2.20 28.87 -3.40
N GLU A 57 1.97 29.19 -2.15
CA GLU A 57 3.02 29.45 -1.15
C GLU A 57 3.86 28.21 -0.83
N SER A 58 5.04 28.42 -0.23
CA SER A 58 5.86 27.30 0.25
C SER A 58 5.10 26.52 1.32
N GLY A 59 5.13 25.19 1.25
CA GLY A 59 4.45 24.33 2.23
C GLY A 59 2.95 24.09 1.99
N CYS A 60 2.30 24.72 1.00
CA CYS A 60 0.85 24.57 0.75
C CYS A 60 0.44 23.23 0.07
N GLY A 61 1.32 22.21 0.03
CA GLY A 61 0.96 20.88 -0.46
C GLY A 61 1.21 20.60 -1.94
N LYS A 62 1.79 21.53 -2.76
CA LYS A 62 2.05 21.31 -4.20
C LYS A 62 2.86 20.05 -4.50
N SER A 63 3.99 19.89 -3.83
CA SER A 63 4.86 18.72 -3.99
C SER A 63 4.18 17.42 -3.51
N THR A 64 3.35 17.51 -2.48
CA THR A 64 2.54 16.39 -1.99
C THR A 64 1.53 15.98 -3.05
N PHE A 65 0.81 16.94 -3.63
CA PHE A 65 -0.15 16.68 -4.69
C PHE A 65 0.51 15.98 -5.88
N GLY A 66 1.61 16.53 -6.41
CA GLY A 66 2.34 15.90 -7.51
C GLY A 66 2.81 14.47 -7.19
N ARG A 67 3.33 14.24 -6.00
CA ARG A 67 3.76 12.90 -5.57
C ARG A 67 2.59 11.93 -5.40
N THR A 68 1.43 12.41 -4.99
CA THR A 68 0.21 11.61 -4.91
C THR A 68 -0.31 11.23 -6.29
N LEU A 69 -0.28 12.16 -7.27
CA LEU A 69 -0.63 11.85 -8.66
C LEU A 69 0.31 10.82 -9.30
N LEU A 70 1.59 10.88 -8.99
CA LEU A 70 2.59 9.89 -9.42
C LEU A 70 2.55 8.58 -8.62
N GLN A 71 1.59 8.43 -7.71
CA GLN A 71 1.42 7.26 -6.83
C GLN A 71 2.63 6.93 -5.94
N ILE A 72 3.48 7.92 -5.67
CA ILE A 72 4.54 7.82 -4.65
C ILE A 72 3.91 7.82 -3.25
N TYR A 73 2.82 8.58 -3.10
CA TYR A 73 1.94 8.52 -1.93
C TYR A 73 0.58 7.96 -2.35
N HIS A 74 0.06 7.01 -1.59
CA HIS A 74 -1.32 6.58 -1.75
C HIS A 74 -2.24 7.63 -1.15
N GLN A 75 -3.19 8.12 -1.94
CA GLN A 75 -4.18 9.08 -1.47
C GLN A 75 -4.99 8.50 -0.29
N THR A 76 -5.29 9.36 0.69
CA THR A 76 -6.06 8.96 1.88
C THR A 76 -7.52 8.75 1.53
N GLU A 77 -8.09 9.65 0.72
CA GLU A 77 -9.47 9.60 0.23
C GLU A 77 -9.55 10.20 -1.19
N GLY A 78 -10.70 10.04 -1.82
CA GLY A 78 -10.97 10.49 -3.16
C GLY A 78 -10.60 9.46 -4.22
N LYS A 79 -10.58 9.89 -5.50
CA LYS A 79 -10.34 9.00 -6.63
C LYS A 79 -9.48 9.68 -7.69
N THR A 80 -8.44 8.97 -8.15
CA THR A 80 -7.63 9.39 -9.30
C THR A 80 -7.74 8.33 -10.39
N MET A 81 -8.14 8.74 -11.59
CA MET A 81 -8.32 7.87 -12.75
C MET A 81 -7.37 8.30 -13.85
N TYR A 82 -6.67 7.34 -14.45
CA TYR A 82 -5.83 7.51 -15.62
C TYR A 82 -6.54 6.93 -16.85
N TYR A 83 -6.84 7.74 -17.85
CA TYR A 83 -7.68 7.36 -19.00
C TYR A 83 -8.99 6.67 -18.62
N GLY A 84 -9.65 7.16 -17.58
CA GLY A 84 -10.92 6.61 -17.11
C GLY A 84 -10.83 5.30 -16.33
N ARG A 85 -9.62 4.78 -16.06
CA ARG A 85 -9.38 3.59 -15.24
C ARG A 85 -8.74 3.96 -13.93
N SER A 86 -9.16 3.35 -12.85
CA SER A 86 -8.46 3.47 -11.57
C SER A 86 -7.11 2.76 -11.65
N LEU A 87 -6.13 3.22 -10.88
CA LEU A 87 -4.81 2.59 -10.85
C LEU A 87 -4.86 1.16 -10.34
N THR A 88 -5.83 0.83 -9.50
CA THR A 88 -6.09 -0.54 -9.03
C THR A 88 -6.55 -1.45 -10.17
N GLU A 89 -7.33 -0.93 -11.13
CA GLU A 89 -7.76 -1.67 -12.33
C GLU A 89 -6.65 -1.84 -13.37
N MET A 90 -5.60 -1.02 -13.27
CA MET A 90 -4.41 -1.10 -14.14
C MET A 90 -3.32 -2.00 -13.58
N ALA A 91 -3.46 -2.47 -12.32
CA ALA A 91 -2.51 -3.40 -11.74
C ALA A 91 -2.46 -4.71 -12.55
N PRO A 92 -1.28 -5.26 -12.81
CA PRO A 92 -1.15 -6.55 -13.48
C PRO A 92 -1.94 -7.64 -12.75
N ASP A 93 -2.49 -8.60 -13.49
CA ASP A 93 -3.34 -9.67 -12.93
C ASP A 93 -2.67 -10.44 -11.80
N TYR A 94 -1.35 -10.65 -11.88
CA TYR A 94 -0.59 -11.32 -10.82
C TYR A 94 -0.65 -10.58 -9.47
N VAL A 95 -0.78 -9.24 -9.47
CA VAL A 95 -0.93 -8.44 -8.24
C VAL A 95 -2.24 -8.79 -7.56
N ASN A 96 -3.33 -8.84 -8.32
CA ASN A 96 -4.66 -9.20 -7.80
C ASN A 96 -4.68 -10.63 -7.26
N VAL A 97 -4.05 -11.58 -7.97
CA VAL A 97 -3.92 -12.97 -7.54
C VAL A 97 -3.11 -13.05 -6.24
N THR A 98 -1.98 -12.33 -6.18
CA THR A 98 -1.11 -12.30 -4.99
C THR A 98 -1.86 -11.71 -3.79
N VAL A 99 -2.53 -10.56 -3.96
CA VAL A 99 -3.30 -9.91 -2.88
C VAL A 99 -4.38 -10.83 -2.34
N LYS A 100 -5.16 -11.49 -3.22
CA LYS A 100 -6.19 -12.46 -2.82
C LYS A 100 -5.61 -13.66 -2.06
N SER A 101 -4.39 -14.06 -2.37
CA SER A 101 -3.72 -15.21 -1.74
C SER A 101 -3.03 -14.89 -0.40
N ILE A 102 -2.87 -13.60 -0.02
CA ILE A 102 -2.15 -13.20 1.20
C ILE A 102 -2.73 -13.87 2.45
N GLY A 103 -4.05 -13.90 2.61
CA GLY A 103 -4.71 -14.50 3.76
C GLY A 103 -4.39 -16.00 3.90
N ALA A 104 -4.48 -16.74 2.80
CA ALA A 104 -4.16 -18.16 2.78
C ALA A 104 -2.68 -18.44 3.04
N ARG A 105 -1.78 -17.63 2.46
CA ARG A 105 -0.33 -17.73 2.70
C ARG A 105 0.03 -17.44 4.15
N LYS A 106 -0.56 -16.40 4.75
CA LYS A 106 -0.35 -16.07 6.17
C LYS A 106 -0.79 -17.21 7.10
N LYS A 107 -1.94 -17.84 6.81
CA LYS A 107 -2.41 -19.00 7.55
C LYS A 107 -1.43 -20.18 7.44
N LYS A 108 -0.95 -20.47 6.23
CA LYS A 108 0.03 -21.54 5.99
C LYS A 108 1.36 -21.29 6.72
N ILE A 109 1.84 -20.05 6.76
CA ILE A 109 3.05 -19.67 7.50
C ILE A 109 2.85 -19.97 9.00
N SER A 110 1.73 -19.53 9.58
CA SER A 110 1.44 -19.79 10.98
C SER A 110 1.34 -21.29 11.31
N GLU A 111 0.75 -22.09 10.41
CA GLU A 111 0.70 -23.55 10.56
C GLU A 111 2.10 -24.18 10.52
N LEU A 112 2.98 -23.72 9.64
CA LEU A 112 4.36 -24.20 9.55
C LEU A 112 5.18 -23.78 10.76
N GLU A 113 5.04 -22.54 11.25
CA GLU A 113 5.69 -22.05 12.45
C GLU A 113 5.31 -22.90 13.67
N ASN A 114 4.04 -23.23 13.84
CA ASN A 114 3.56 -24.11 14.91
C ASN A 114 4.15 -25.52 14.78
N LYS A 115 4.24 -26.05 13.54
CA LYS A 115 4.85 -27.36 13.29
C LYS A 115 6.34 -27.36 13.63
N VAL A 116 7.09 -26.34 13.23
CA VAL A 116 8.51 -26.19 13.59
C VAL A 116 8.70 -26.11 15.10
N THR A 117 7.83 -25.37 15.79
CA THR A 117 7.89 -25.26 17.25
C THR A 117 7.64 -26.61 17.94
N ALA A 118 6.66 -27.39 17.46
CA ALA A 118 6.37 -28.72 17.97
C ALA A 118 7.55 -29.68 17.76
N LEU A 119 8.11 -29.71 16.53
CA LEU A 119 9.28 -30.56 16.20
C LEU A 119 10.50 -30.20 17.05
N LYS A 120 10.75 -28.92 17.29
CA LYS A 120 11.84 -28.48 18.19
C LYS A 120 11.64 -28.95 19.62
N ALA A 121 10.41 -28.87 20.16
CA ALA A 121 10.09 -29.32 21.48
C ALA A 121 10.26 -30.86 21.65
N GLU A 122 9.97 -31.63 20.57
CA GLU A 122 10.26 -33.07 20.54
C GLU A 122 11.77 -33.34 20.50
N TYR A 123 12.49 -32.62 19.60
CA TYR A 123 13.95 -32.73 19.48
C TYR A 123 14.67 -32.48 20.82
N GLU A 124 14.26 -31.45 21.59
CA GLU A 124 14.84 -31.14 22.88
C GLU A 124 14.63 -32.25 23.94
N LYS A 125 13.57 -33.05 23.80
CA LYS A 125 13.26 -34.17 24.72
C LYS A 125 13.94 -35.49 24.35
N MET A 126 14.54 -35.57 23.15
CA MET A 126 15.20 -36.80 22.68
C MET A 126 16.60 -36.94 23.32
N ALA A 127 16.94 -38.16 23.71
CA ALA A 127 18.29 -38.51 24.15
C ALA A 127 19.27 -38.43 22.96
N ASP A 128 20.56 -38.15 23.24
CA ASP A 128 21.57 -38.11 22.19
C ASP A 128 21.72 -39.47 21.51
N GLY A 129 21.52 -39.51 20.21
CA GLY A 129 21.58 -40.72 19.40
C GLY A 129 21.22 -40.45 17.94
N THR A 130 21.24 -41.52 17.13
CA THR A 130 20.95 -41.46 15.68
C THR A 130 19.57 -40.85 15.34
N GLU A 131 18.58 -41.11 16.20
CA GLU A 131 17.21 -40.57 16.05
C GLU A 131 17.16 -39.08 16.18
N LYS A 132 18.03 -38.45 16.98
CA LYS A 132 18.11 -37.01 17.15
C LYS A 132 18.63 -36.33 15.90
N PHE A 133 19.58 -36.93 15.16
CA PHE A 133 20.08 -36.43 13.89
C PHE A 133 18.98 -36.43 12.79
N VAL A 134 18.22 -37.53 12.70
CA VAL A 134 17.10 -37.62 11.73
C VAL A 134 16.07 -36.52 12.01
N LYS A 135 15.75 -36.28 13.27
CA LYS A 135 14.79 -35.24 13.65
C LYS A 135 15.31 -33.82 13.39
N GLN A 136 16.62 -33.58 13.51
CA GLN A 136 17.25 -32.32 13.17
C GLN A 136 17.06 -32.01 11.67
N GLU A 137 17.34 -33.00 10.82
CA GLU A 137 17.18 -32.88 9.37
C GLU A 137 15.71 -32.63 8.99
N GLU A 138 14.75 -33.23 9.66
CA GLU A 138 13.32 -32.99 9.48
C GLU A 138 12.94 -31.52 9.85
N CYS A 139 13.51 -30.96 10.93
CA CYS A 139 13.30 -29.57 11.33
C CYS A 139 13.85 -28.57 10.32
N GLU A 140 15.00 -28.88 9.67
CA GLU A 140 15.61 -28.01 8.67
C GLU A 140 14.83 -28.02 7.35
N ASN A 141 14.26 -29.16 6.98
CA ASN A 141 13.48 -29.32 5.74
C ASN A 141 12.09 -28.63 5.77
N VAL A 142 11.61 -28.25 6.96
CA VAL A 142 10.33 -27.51 7.12
C VAL A 142 10.51 -25.99 7.05
N ARG A 143 11.75 -25.48 7.05
CA ARG A 143 12.07 -24.05 6.99
C ARG A 143 12.12 -23.53 5.57
#